data_cd5a010989de500ef33ac094d1ea0243
#
_entry.id   cd5a010989de500ef33ac094d1ea0243
#
_cell.length_a   1.000
_cell.length_b   1.000
_cell.length_c   1.000
_cell.angle_alpha   90.00
_cell.angle_beta   90.00
_cell.angle_gamma   90.00
#
_symmetry.space_group_name_H-M   'P 1'
#
loop_
_entity.id
_entity.type
_entity.pdbx_description
1 polymer ?
#
loop_
_entity_poly.entity_id
_entity_poly.type
_entity_poly.pdbx_seq_one_letter_code
_entity_poly.pdbx_strand_id
1 'polypeptide(L)'
;MIQLNKNRIGNISSSNIHKIMGSKKPKETYLTELSYERRLGRSLSNETTSKPTSWGHLLESIVFNQLGFEYSLVSDETIKHPNFDYWCGSPDGYTNDSVIDIKCPFTLKSFVELVDIQDIDTFKYERPEYYWQLVSNSILLGKQFAELIVYCPYEDDLGLIKHEAQNVDAQDLYKYYWLGSATNEEIPYILPNNDFIDLNIFKFEVPQEDKDLLTETIKQIKL
;
A
#
# COMPACT_ATOMS: atom_id res chain seq x y z
N MET A 1 -12.81 7.20 -18.34
CA MET A 1 -11.43 7.70 -18.50
C MET A 1 -10.80 7.63 -17.12
N ILE A 2 -9.86 6.72 -16.91
CA ILE A 2 -9.13 6.61 -15.64
C ILE A 2 -8.38 7.93 -15.48
N GLN A 3 -8.70 8.68 -14.46
CA GLN A 3 -8.03 9.92 -14.13
C GLN A 3 -6.67 9.54 -13.56
N LEU A 4 -5.67 9.40 -14.46
CA LEU A 4 -4.27 9.25 -14.06
C LEU A 4 -3.98 10.31 -13.00
N ASN A 5 -3.58 9.88 -11.81
CA ASN A 5 -3.26 10.81 -10.73
C ASN A 5 -2.01 11.62 -11.15
N LYS A 6 -2.24 12.76 -11.81
CA LYS A 6 -1.19 13.64 -12.36
C LYS A 6 -0.13 14.03 -11.32
N ASN A 7 -0.48 13.97 -10.04
CA ASN A 7 0.42 14.29 -8.95
C ASN A 7 1.50 13.22 -8.72
N ARG A 8 1.37 12.02 -9.28
CA ARG A 8 2.37 10.94 -9.17
C ARG A 8 3.36 10.90 -10.33
N ILE A 9 3.00 11.43 -11.50
CA ILE A 9 3.83 11.35 -12.72
C ILE A 9 5.17 12.04 -12.50
N GLY A 10 6.26 11.30 -12.67
CA GLY A 10 7.63 11.78 -12.51
C GLY A 10 8.00 12.19 -11.08
N ASN A 11 7.24 11.77 -10.08
CA ASN A 11 7.49 12.05 -8.67
C ASN A 11 7.84 10.76 -7.91
N ILE A 12 8.69 10.92 -6.89
CA ILE A 12 9.04 9.84 -5.97
C ILE A 12 7.80 9.51 -5.15
N SER A 13 7.25 8.31 -5.34
CA SER A 13 6.08 7.84 -4.60
C SER A 13 6.47 7.00 -3.39
N SER A 14 5.71 7.10 -2.29
CA SER A 14 5.94 6.28 -1.08
C SER A 14 5.97 4.78 -1.40
N SER A 15 5.12 4.29 -2.29
CA SER A 15 5.09 2.88 -2.69
C SER A 15 6.36 2.39 -3.41
N ASN A 16 7.17 3.28 -3.99
CA ASN A 16 8.42 2.96 -4.67
C ASN A 16 9.67 3.47 -3.92
N ILE A 17 9.49 4.05 -2.73
CA ILE A 17 10.57 4.68 -1.97
C ILE A 17 11.68 3.68 -1.59
N HIS A 18 11.34 2.41 -1.38
CA HIS A 18 12.30 1.34 -1.10
C HIS A 18 13.37 1.20 -2.19
N LYS A 19 13.05 1.54 -3.46
CA LYS A 19 14.03 1.54 -4.56
C LYS A 19 15.13 2.58 -4.35
N ILE A 20 14.78 3.70 -3.71
CA ILE A 20 15.72 4.78 -3.39
C ILE A 20 16.59 4.41 -2.18
N MET A 21 16.00 3.71 -1.21
CA MET A 21 16.69 3.24 0.00
C MET A 21 17.48 1.94 -0.23
N GLY A 22 17.27 1.29 -1.35
CA GLY A 22 17.92 0.04 -1.75
C GLY A 22 19.30 0.22 -2.39
N SER A 23 19.73 -0.79 -3.11
CA SER A 23 21.02 -0.80 -3.80
C SER A 23 21.07 0.19 -4.98
N LYS A 24 22.30 0.51 -5.42
CA LYS A 24 22.55 1.54 -6.44
C LYS A 24 21.77 1.34 -7.75
N LYS A 25 21.73 0.11 -8.27
CA LYS A 25 21.12 -0.18 -9.58
C LYS A 25 19.59 0.05 -9.60
N PRO A 26 18.77 -0.48 -8.68
CA PRO A 26 17.35 -0.15 -8.60
C PRO A 26 17.09 1.35 -8.45
N LYS A 27 17.89 2.04 -7.62
CA LYS A 27 17.80 3.49 -7.44
C LYS A 27 18.01 4.25 -8.75
N GLU A 28 19.10 3.97 -9.47
CA GLU A 28 19.42 4.63 -10.74
C GLU A 28 18.34 4.35 -11.80
N THR A 29 17.86 3.11 -11.88
CA THR A 29 16.78 2.74 -12.81
C THR A 29 15.52 3.55 -12.50
N TYR A 30 15.08 3.58 -11.25
CA TYR A 30 13.87 4.30 -10.85
C TYR A 30 13.98 5.81 -11.12
N LEU A 31 15.10 6.44 -10.78
CA LEU A 31 15.32 7.87 -11.05
C LEU A 31 15.33 8.17 -12.57
N THR A 32 15.87 7.27 -13.37
CA THR A 32 15.84 7.40 -14.85
C THR A 32 14.40 7.31 -15.37
N GLU A 33 13.60 6.37 -14.87
CA GLU A 33 12.18 6.24 -15.20
C GLU A 33 11.41 7.53 -14.88
N LEU A 34 11.60 8.08 -13.67
CA LEU A 34 10.97 9.35 -13.27
C LEU A 34 11.37 10.51 -14.20
N SER A 35 12.64 10.58 -14.60
CA SER A 35 13.10 11.58 -15.57
C SER A 35 12.41 11.44 -16.94
N TYR A 36 12.19 10.20 -17.40
CA TYR A 36 11.44 9.97 -18.65
C TYR A 36 9.97 10.35 -18.52
N GLU A 37 9.31 10.01 -17.41
CA GLU A 37 7.92 10.40 -17.14
C GLU A 37 7.75 11.92 -17.16
N ARG A 38 8.66 12.66 -16.53
CA ARG A 38 8.66 14.13 -16.56
C ARG A 38 8.77 14.69 -17.97
N ARG A 39 9.66 14.13 -18.77
CA ARG A 39 9.87 14.56 -20.16
C ARG A 39 8.68 14.22 -21.07
N LEU A 40 8.02 13.09 -20.78
CA LEU A 40 6.85 12.63 -21.54
C LEU A 40 5.54 13.26 -21.05
N GLY A 41 5.50 13.76 -19.82
CA GLY A 41 4.27 14.24 -19.17
C GLY A 41 3.24 13.15 -18.89
N ARG A 42 3.68 11.87 -18.84
CA ARG A 42 2.82 10.71 -18.60
C ARG A 42 3.60 9.57 -17.95
N SER A 43 2.87 8.65 -17.29
CA SER A 43 3.47 7.43 -16.74
C SER A 43 4.06 6.54 -17.83
N LEU A 44 5.19 5.89 -17.53
CA LEU A 44 5.78 4.85 -18.36
C LEU A 44 5.04 3.52 -18.23
N SER A 45 4.45 3.26 -17.06
CA SER A 45 3.67 2.06 -16.84
C SER A 45 2.22 2.29 -17.26
N ASN A 46 1.65 1.33 -17.98
CA ASN A 46 0.20 1.23 -18.11
C ASN A 46 -0.33 0.66 -16.79
N GLU A 47 -1.38 1.25 -16.26
CA GLU A 47 -2.12 0.63 -15.17
C GLU A 47 -2.71 -0.69 -15.68
N THR A 48 -2.10 -1.80 -15.29
CA THR A 48 -2.63 -3.12 -15.60
C THR A 48 -3.40 -3.61 -14.38
N THR A 49 -4.68 -3.89 -14.55
CA THR A 49 -5.48 -4.54 -13.52
C THR A 49 -5.12 -6.02 -13.50
N SER A 50 -4.55 -6.49 -12.40
CA SER A 50 -4.31 -7.91 -12.15
C SER A 50 -5.25 -8.43 -11.06
N LYS A 51 -5.47 -9.78 -11.00
CA LYS A 51 -6.26 -10.37 -9.91
C LYS A 51 -5.75 -9.93 -8.51
N PRO A 52 -4.44 -9.99 -8.18
CA PRO A 52 -3.93 -9.50 -6.90
C PRO A 52 -4.22 -8.03 -6.65
N THR A 53 -4.07 -7.16 -7.66
CA THR A 53 -4.31 -5.72 -7.50
C THR A 53 -5.78 -5.42 -7.25
N SER A 54 -6.69 -6.04 -8.03
CA SER A 54 -8.12 -5.83 -7.81
C SER A 54 -8.61 -6.44 -6.48
N TRP A 55 -8.06 -7.58 -6.08
CA TRP A 55 -8.30 -8.16 -4.76
C TRP A 55 -7.94 -7.20 -3.63
N GLY A 56 -6.71 -6.66 -3.65
CA GLY A 56 -6.25 -5.69 -2.66
C GLY A 56 -7.19 -4.49 -2.57
N HIS A 57 -7.46 -3.82 -3.69
CA HIS A 57 -8.31 -2.63 -3.71
C HIS A 57 -9.74 -2.88 -3.22
N LEU A 58 -10.34 -4.05 -3.54
CA LEU A 58 -11.67 -4.38 -3.03
C LEU A 58 -11.66 -4.55 -1.52
N LEU A 59 -10.69 -5.32 -1.02
CA LEU A 59 -10.61 -5.62 0.41
C LEU A 59 -10.17 -4.44 1.26
N GLU A 60 -9.35 -3.52 0.76
CA GLU A 60 -8.99 -2.28 1.47
C GLU A 60 -10.23 -1.53 1.97
N SER A 61 -11.27 -1.39 1.12
CA SER A 61 -12.51 -0.73 1.51
C SER A 61 -13.31 -1.54 2.54
N ILE A 62 -13.33 -2.86 2.41
CA ILE A 62 -14.02 -3.76 3.36
C ILE A 62 -13.33 -3.70 4.72
N VAL A 63 -12.00 -3.81 4.73
CA VAL A 63 -11.17 -3.73 5.95
C VAL A 63 -11.37 -2.40 6.63
N PHE A 64 -11.31 -1.30 5.88
CA PHE A 64 -11.45 0.03 6.46
C PHE A 64 -12.79 0.20 7.18
N ASN A 65 -13.87 -0.38 6.66
CA ASN A 65 -15.19 -0.36 7.30
C ASN A 65 -15.26 -1.21 8.58
N GLN A 66 -14.31 -2.11 8.79
CA GLN A 66 -14.20 -2.92 10.03
C GLN A 66 -13.36 -2.22 11.10
N LEU A 67 -12.55 -1.22 10.73
CA LEU A 67 -11.74 -0.46 11.67
C LEU A 67 -12.60 0.45 12.55
N GLY A 68 -12.06 0.83 13.71
CA GLY A 68 -12.74 1.71 14.66
C GLY A 68 -12.91 3.14 14.15
N PHE A 69 -13.70 3.93 14.86
CA PHE A 69 -13.98 5.33 14.50
C PHE A 69 -12.78 6.27 14.61
N GLU A 70 -11.69 5.84 15.27
CA GLU A 70 -10.43 6.56 15.35
C GLU A 70 -9.65 6.60 14.03
N TYR A 71 -10.00 5.72 13.09
CA TYR A 71 -9.37 5.66 11.77
C TYR A 71 -10.08 6.61 10.79
N SER A 72 -9.27 7.36 10.06
CA SER A 72 -9.75 8.29 9.03
C SER A 72 -9.17 7.91 7.68
N LEU A 73 -10.01 7.88 6.66
CA LEU A 73 -9.55 7.74 5.27
C LEU A 73 -8.74 8.96 4.87
N VAL A 74 -7.69 8.72 4.11
CA VAL A 74 -7.10 9.78 3.30
C VAL A 74 -7.96 9.88 2.05
N SER A 75 -8.45 11.09 1.75
CA SER A 75 -9.10 11.34 0.45
C SER A 75 -8.16 10.85 -0.66
N ASP A 76 -8.71 10.41 -1.80
CA ASP A 76 -7.95 9.87 -2.97
C ASP A 76 -6.83 10.80 -3.50
N GLU A 77 -6.57 11.90 -2.81
CA GLU A 77 -5.55 12.86 -3.17
C GLU A 77 -4.17 12.39 -2.74
N THR A 78 -3.25 12.42 -3.69
CA THR A 78 -1.83 12.21 -3.42
C THR A 78 -1.29 13.38 -2.60
N ILE A 79 -0.79 13.09 -1.40
CA ILE A 79 -0.16 14.06 -0.52
C ILE A 79 1.26 14.33 -1.00
N LYS A 80 1.63 15.61 -1.15
CA LYS A 80 2.99 16.03 -1.47
C LYS A 80 3.73 16.50 -0.22
N HIS A 81 5.04 16.25 -0.20
CA HIS A 81 5.90 16.79 0.85
C HIS A 81 5.98 18.31 0.74
N PRO A 82 5.83 19.08 1.84
CA PRO A 82 5.75 20.55 1.78
C PRO A 82 6.99 21.23 1.21
N ASN A 83 8.17 20.64 1.36
CA ASN A 83 9.44 21.23 0.92
C ASN A 83 10.05 20.52 -0.31
N PHE A 84 9.53 19.35 -0.71
CA PHE A 84 10.02 18.56 -1.85
C PHE A 84 8.82 18.17 -2.71
N ASP A 85 8.45 19.03 -3.65
CA ASP A 85 7.25 18.87 -4.51
C ASP A 85 7.28 17.62 -5.41
N TYR A 86 8.47 17.03 -5.54
CA TYR A 86 8.71 15.77 -6.25
C TYR A 86 8.61 14.52 -5.37
N TRP A 87 8.24 14.65 -4.09
CA TRP A 87 8.00 13.54 -3.18
C TRP A 87 6.53 13.50 -2.76
N CYS A 88 5.89 12.34 -2.96
CA CYS A 88 4.47 12.18 -2.70
C CYS A 88 4.11 10.78 -2.18
N GLY A 89 2.94 10.66 -1.60
CA GLY A 89 2.38 9.39 -1.13
C GLY A 89 0.86 9.43 -1.07
N SER A 90 0.26 8.26 -1.04
CA SER A 90 -1.18 8.07 -0.78
C SER A 90 -1.29 6.96 0.25
N PRO A 91 -1.24 7.28 1.55
CA PRO A 91 -1.54 6.31 2.61
C PRO A 91 -3.01 5.91 2.57
N ASP A 92 -3.33 4.70 3.01
CA ASP A 92 -4.70 4.19 2.98
C ASP A 92 -5.56 4.88 4.06
N GLY A 93 -4.92 5.28 5.18
CA GLY A 93 -5.59 5.98 6.25
C GLY A 93 -4.63 6.55 7.29
N TYR A 94 -5.22 7.11 8.34
CA TYR A 94 -4.48 7.63 9.50
C TYR A 94 -5.35 7.63 10.77
N THR A 95 -4.69 7.59 11.92
CA THR A 95 -5.28 7.95 13.22
C THR A 95 -4.73 9.31 13.68
N ASN A 96 -4.99 9.67 14.92
CA ASN A 96 -4.42 10.89 15.50
C ASN A 96 -2.88 10.86 15.49
N ASP A 97 -2.26 9.71 15.75
CA ASP A 97 -0.82 9.54 15.92
C ASP A 97 -0.14 8.62 14.90
N SER A 98 -0.90 7.84 14.15
CA SER A 98 -0.41 6.82 13.22
C SER A 98 -0.77 7.11 11.77
N VAL A 99 0.08 6.67 10.84
CA VAL A 99 -0.25 6.43 9.44
C VAL A 99 -0.55 4.95 9.23
N ILE A 100 -1.44 4.64 8.28
CA ILE A 100 -1.93 3.28 8.04
C ILE A 100 -1.64 2.87 6.61
N ASP A 101 -1.24 1.60 6.46
CA ASP A 101 -1.11 0.91 5.19
C ASP A 101 -1.77 -0.47 5.30
N ILE A 102 -2.78 -0.73 4.47
CA ILE A 102 -3.56 -1.96 4.49
C ILE A 102 -3.01 -2.91 3.44
N LYS A 103 -2.78 -4.16 3.81
CA LYS A 103 -2.33 -5.21 2.92
C LYS A 103 -3.28 -6.40 2.96
N CYS A 104 -3.81 -6.74 1.78
CA CYS A 104 -4.67 -7.90 1.56
C CYS A 104 -3.97 -8.86 0.59
N PRO A 105 -3.03 -9.68 1.06
CA PRO A 105 -2.22 -10.55 0.21
C PRO A 105 -3.07 -11.52 -0.61
N PHE A 106 -2.69 -11.74 -1.86
CA PHE A 106 -3.37 -12.69 -2.76
C PHE A 106 -2.84 -14.13 -2.63
N THR A 107 -2.04 -14.41 -1.60
CA THR A 107 -1.59 -15.77 -1.26
C THR A 107 -1.51 -15.94 0.25
N LEU A 108 -1.87 -17.14 0.73
CA LEU A 108 -1.74 -17.48 2.15
C LEU A 108 -0.30 -17.40 2.63
N LYS A 109 0.67 -17.77 1.79
CA LYS A 109 2.09 -17.63 2.12
C LYS A 109 2.44 -16.18 2.47
N SER A 110 2.09 -15.22 1.60
CA SER A 110 2.37 -13.81 1.86
C SER A 110 1.62 -13.27 3.06
N PHE A 111 0.41 -13.78 3.34
CA PHE A 111 -0.35 -13.43 4.53
C PHE A 111 0.41 -13.85 5.80
N VAL A 112 0.76 -15.13 5.91
CA VAL A 112 1.50 -15.66 7.07
C VAL A 112 2.83 -14.93 7.28
N GLU A 113 3.61 -14.74 6.21
CA GLU A 113 4.90 -14.03 6.25
C GLU A 113 4.77 -12.58 6.74
N LEU A 114 3.63 -11.92 6.53
CA LEU A 114 3.40 -10.57 7.06
C LEU A 114 2.91 -10.59 8.50
N VAL A 115 2.08 -11.56 8.88
CA VAL A 115 1.55 -11.70 10.24
C VAL A 115 2.62 -12.14 11.23
N ASP A 116 3.59 -12.92 10.79
CA ASP A 116 4.71 -13.40 11.61
C ASP A 116 5.76 -12.30 11.92
N ILE A 117 5.66 -11.12 11.32
CA ILE A 117 6.52 -9.98 11.64
C ILE A 117 6.17 -9.46 13.04
N GLN A 118 7.13 -9.52 13.97
CA GLN A 118 6.92 -9.12 15.36
C GLN A 118 7.80 -7.96 15.82
N ASP A 119 8.79 -7.57 15.02
CA ASP A 119 9.70 -6.48 15.35
C ASP A 119 10.07 -5.65 14.11
N ILE A 120 10.55 -4.43 14.37
CA ILE A 120 10.86 -3.44 13.32
C ILE A 120 12.06 -3.87 12.45
N ASP A 121 13.08 -4.49 13.05
CA ASP A 121 14.29 -4.87 12.34
C ASP A 121 13.99 -5.97 11.33
N THR A 122 13.23 -6.98 11.73
CA THR A 122 12.71 -8.03 10.85
C THR A 122 11.85 -7.41 9.75
N PHE A 123 10.92 -6.51 10.08
CA PHE A 123 10.07 -5.84 9.10
C PHE A 123 10.88 -5.07 8.06
N LYS A 124 11.83 -4.27 8.52
CA LYS A 124 12.72 -3.48 7.65
C LYS A 124 13.56 -4.35 6.72
N TYR A 125 13.99 -5.51 7.19
CA TYR A 125 14.83 -6.43 6.43
C TYR A 125 14.03 -7.26 5.43
N GLU A 126 12.91 -7.87 5.86
CA GLU A 126 12.15 -8.82 5.05
C GLU A 126 11.16 -8.16 4.10
N ARG A 127 10.62 -7.00 4.50
CA ARG A 127 9.61 -6.25 3.73
C ARG A 127 9.97 -4.76 3.59
N PRO A 128 11.16 -4.45 3.04
CA PRO A 128 11.61 -3.07 2.92
C PRO A 128 10.66 -2.20 2.10
N GLU A 129 9.90 -2.79 1.15
CA GLU A 129 8.91 -2.09 0.36
C GLU A 129 7.78 -1.50 1.20
N TYR A 130 7.24 -2.24 2.16
CA TYR A 130 6.17 -1.77 3.05
C TYR A 130 6.72 -0.92 4.18
N TYR A 131 7.86 -1.32 4.75
CA TYR A 131 8.52 -0.54 5.80
C TYR A 131 8.81 0.90 5.35
N TRP A 132 9.53 1.07 4.24
CA TRP A 132 9.88 2.40 3.75
C TRP A 132 8.67 3.17 3.22
N GLN A 133 7.63 2.51 2.71
CA GLN A 133 6.35 3.14 2.38
C GLN A 133 5.72 3.78 3.62
N LEU A 134 5.66 3.07 4.74
CA LEU A 134 5.13 3.57 6.01
C LEU A 134 5.99 4.70 6.59
N VAL A 135 7.32 4.57 6.57
CA VAL A 135 8.24 5.65 6.97
C VAL A 135 7.98 6.91 6.14
N SER A 136 7.90 6.78 4.82
CA SER A 136 7.62 7.89 3.91
C SER A 136 6.26 8.54 4.22
N ASN A 137 5.21 7.75 4.34
CA ASN A 137 3.87 8.24 4.63
C ASN A 137 3.78 8.89 6.02
N SER A 138 4.53 8.40 7.02
CA SER A 138 4.60 9.02 8.34
C SER A 138 5.22 10.43 8.30
N ILE A 139 6.24 10.63 7.45
CA ILE A 139 6.84 11.96 7.22
C ILE A 139 5.83 12.89 6.55
N LEU A 140 5.16 12.42 5.49
CA LEU A 140 4.19 13.22 4.73
C LEU A 140 3.01 13.70 5.57
N LEU A 141 2.56 12.88 6.53
CA LEU A 141 1.44 13.20 7.44
C LEU A 141 1.89 13.74 8.79
N GLY A 142 3.19 13.81 9.08
CA GLY A 142 3.72 14.24 10.37
C GLY A 142 3.33 13.32 11.54
N LYS A 143 3.22 12.00 11.28
CA LYS A 143 2.81 11.00 12.28
C LYS A 143 4.01 10.39 12.99
N GLN A 144 3.82 10.05 14.28
CA GLN A 144 4.86 9.41 15.09
C GLN A 144 4.90 7.90 14.86
N PHE A 145 3.74 7.28 14.73
CA PHE A 145 3.58 5.85 14.58
C PHE A 145 3.16 5.47 13.15
N ALA A 146 3.36 4.19 12.84
CA ALA A 146 2.85 3.55 11.64
C ALA A 146 2.16 2.22 12.00
N GLU A 147 1.13 1.87 11.24
CA GLU A 147 0.38 0.65 11.38
C GLU A 147 0.31 -0.08 10.04
N LEU A 148 0.88 -1.29 10.02
CA LEU A 148 0.63 -2.24 8.95
C LEU A 148 -0.59 -3.07 9.34
N ILE A 149 -1.65 -2.98 8.57
CA ILE A 149 -2.87 -3.76 8.75
C ILE A 149 -2.86 -4.88 7.69
N VAL A 150 -2.87 -6.13 8.16
CA VAL A 150 -2.84 -7.30 7.28
C VAL A 150 -4.15 -8.06 7.43
N TYR A 151 -4.83 -8.27 6.30
CA TYR A 151 -6.13 -8.92 6.27
C TYR A 151 -6.16 -10.11 5.31
N CYS A 152 -6.77 -11.20 5.76
CA CYS A 152 -7.18 -12.34 4.95
C CYS A 152 -8.54 -12.83 5.44
N PRO A 153 -9.58 -12.87 4.60
CA PRO A 153 -10.93 -13.21 5.05
C PRO A 153 -11.05 -14.65 5.54
N TYR A 154 -12.05 -14.92 6.37
CA TYR A 154 -12.50 -16.28 6.60
C TYR A 154 -13.28 -16.81 5.40
N GLU A 155 -13.38 -18.14 5.28
CA GLU A 155 -14.12 -18.77 4.19
C GLU A 155 -15.58 -18.28 4.12
N ASP A 156 -16.21 -18.09 5.28
CA ASP A 156 -17.60 -17.63 5.40
C ASP A 156 -17.82 -16.21 4.83
N ASP A 157 -16.79 -15.38 4.78
CA ASP A 157 -16.86 -14.00 4.28
C ASP A 157 -16.78 -13.93 2.75
N LEU A 158 -16.36 -15.00 2.07
CA LEU A 158 -16.14 -14.99 0.63
C LEU A 158 -17.42 -14.72 -0.17
N GLY A 159 -18.57 -15.15 0.35
CA GLY A 159 -19.88 -14.87 -0.25
C GLY A 159 -20.18 -13.37 -0.29
N LEU A 160 -19.93 -12.66 0.82
CA LEU A 160 -20.07 -11.21 0.91
C LEU A 160 -19.08 -10.49 -0.01
N ILE A 161 -17.81 -10.89 0.00
CA ILE A 161 -16.78 -10.28 -0.85
C ILE A 161 -17.12 -10.41 -2.34
N LYS A 162 -17.59 -11.58 -2.78
CA LYS A 162 -18.05 -11.79 -4.17
C LYS A 162 -19.26 -10.93 -4.50
N HIS A 163 -20.18 -10.75 -3.55
CA HIS A 163 -21.33 -9.85 -3.71
C HIS A 163 -20.88 -8.39 -3.84
N GLU A 164 -19.99 -7.91 -2.97
CA GLU A 164 -19.44 -6.54 -3.07
C GLU A 164 -18.73 -6.30 -4.40
N ALA A 165 -17.98 -7.29 -4.90
CA ALA A 165 -17.32 -7.23 -6.22
C ALA A 165 -18.30 -7.01 -7.39
N GLN A 166 -19.55 -7.47 -7.25
CA GLN A 166 -20.60 -7.30 -8.26
C GLN A 166 -21.34 -5.98 -8.15
N ASN A 167 -21.22 -5.29 -7.00
CA ASN A 167 -21.93 -4.04 -6.69
C ASN A 167 -21.04 -2.80 -6.79
N VAL A 168 -19.77 -2.94 -7.23
CA VAL A 168 -18.93 -1.79 -7.52
C VAL A 168 -19.48 -0.96 -8.67
N ASP A 169 -19.01 0.29 -8.77
CA ASP A 169 -19.42 1.17 -9.87
C ASP A 169 -19.24 0.51 -11.24
N ALA A 170 -20.20 0.72 -12.15
CA ALA A 170 -20.24 0.08 -13.47
C ALA A 170 -18.96 0.29 -14.29
N GLN A 171 -18.27 1.43 -14.10
CA GLN A 171 -16.99 1.74 -14.74
C GLN A 171 -15.83 0.87 -14.25
N ASP A 172 -15.92 0.32 -13.04
CA ASP A 172 -14.89 -0.47 -12.40
C ASP A 172 -15.21 -1.98 -12.39
N LEU A 173 -16.43 -2.35 -12.70
CA LEU A 173 -16.92 -3.72 -12.63
C LEU A 173 -16.05 -4.72 -13.43
N TYR A 174 -15.46 -4.29 -14.55
CA TYR A 174 -14.58 -5.14 -15.36
C TYR A 174 -13.34 -5.63 -14.60
N LYS A 175 -12.90 -4.92 -13.58
CA LYS A 175 -11.76 -5.29 -12.73
C LYS A 175 -12.06 -6.51 -11.86
N TYR A 176 -13.34 -6.76 -11.59
CA TYR A 176 -13.82 -7.74 -10.61
C TYR A 176 -14.61 -8.90 -11.20
N TYR A 177 -14.85 -8.93 -12.51
CA TYR A 177 -15.57 -10.05 -13.16
C TYR A 177 -15.01 -11.43 -12.83
N TRP A 178 -13.68 -11.53 -12.73
CA TRP A 178 -13.01 -12.77 -12.41
C TRP A 178 -13.42 -13.29 -11.02
N LEU A 179 -13.63 -12.40 -10.05
CA LEU A 179 -13.95 -12.75 -8.66
C LEU A 179 -15.37 -13.33 -8.55
N GLY A 180 -16.32 -12.81 -9.32
CA GLY A 180 -17.68 -13.34 -9.37
C GLY A 180 -17.77 -14.77 -9.91
N SER A 181 -16.79 -15.20 -10.73
CA SER A 181 -16.71 -16.55 -11.30
C SER A 181 -15.68 -17.46 -10.63
N ALA A 182 -14.83 -16.92 -9.74
CA ALA A 182 -13.80 -17.67 -9.06
C ALA A 182 -14.40 -18.68 -8.05
N THR A 183 -13.82 -19.88 -8.00
CA THR A 183 -14.13 -20.83 -6.92
C THR A 183 -13.44 -20.38 -5.62
N ASN A 184 -13.81 -20.96 -4.47
CA ASN A 184 -13.17 -20.57 -3.22
C ASN A 184 -11.69 -20.94 -3.22
N GLU A 185 -11.29 -22.04 -3.87
CA GLU A 185 -9.90 -22.50 -3.96
C GLU A 185 -9.00 -21.57 -4.79
N GLU A 186 -9.57 -20.69 -5.60
CA GLU A 186 -8.82 -19.74 -6.44
C GLU A 186 -8.49 -18.41 -5.73
N ILE A 187 -9.05 -18.20 -4.54
CA ILE A 187 -8.89 -16.98 -3.76
C ILE A 187 -8.39 -17.30 -2.34
N PRO A 188 -7.56 -16.45 -1.74
CA PRO A 188 -7.05 -16.71 -0.39
C PRO A 188 -8.14 -16.53 0.67
N TYR A 189 -8.21 -17.47 1.59
CA TYR A 189 -9.02 -17.39 2.80
C TYR A 189 -8.39 -18.24 3.91
N ILE A 190 -8.74 -17.97 5.15
CA ILE A 190 -8.36 -18.78 6.30
C ILE A 190 -9.58 -19.54 6.83
N LEU A 191 -9.34 -20.72 7.40
CA LEU A 191 -10.38 -21.51 8.04
C LEU A 191 -10.62 -21.00 9.46
N PRO A 192 -11.85 -21.04 9.97
CA PRO A 192 -12.10 -20.79 11.38
C PRO A 192 -11.36 -21.82 12.24
N ASN A 193 -10.95 -21.44 13.46
CA ASN A 193 -10.24 -22.28 14.41
C ASN A 193 -8.79 -22.68 14.05
N ASN A 194 -8.10 -21.90 13.22
CA ASN A 194 -6.65 -21.98 13.09
C ASN A 194 -5.96 -20.97 14.03
N ASP A 195 -4.62 -20.94 14.00
CA ASP A 195 -3.82 -20.03 14.84
C ASP A 195 -3.81 -18.57 14.34
N PHE A 196 -4.41 -18.29 13.18
CA PHE A 196 -4.43 -16.97 12.56
C PHE A 196 -5.81 -16.32 12.71
N ILE A 197 -5.82 -15.01 12.90
CA ILE A 197 -7.04 -14.19 12.83
C ILE A 197 -7.06 -13.43 11.50
N ASP A 198 -8.24 -13.06 11.05
CA ASP A 198 -8.46 -12.40 9.76
C ASP A 198 -7.80 -11.02 9.67
N LEU A 199 -7.87 -10.21 10.73
CA LEU A 199 -7.35 -8.85 10.79
C LEU A 199 -6.24 -8.74 11.84
N ASN A 200 -5.03 -8.40 11.38
CA ASN A 200 -3.83 -8.27 12.21
C ASN A 200 -3.27 -6.85 12.08
N ILE A 201 -2.88 -6.23 13.19
CA ILE A 201 -2.32 -4.88 13.21
C ILE A 201 -0.93 -4.92 13.84
N PHE A 202 0.08 -4.56 13.06
CA PHE A 202 1.43 -4.35 13.54
C PHE A 202 1.69 -2.84 13.65
N LYS A 203 1.60 -2.30 14.88
CA LYS A 203 1.86 -0.90 15.20
C LYS A 203 3.27 -0.73 15.72
N PHE A 204 3.99 0.27 15.20
CA PHE A 204 5.33 0.62 15.68
C PHE A 204 5.58 2.13 15.66
N GLU A 205 6.48 2.58 16.53
CA GLU A 205 7.00 3.93 16.47
C GLU A 205 8.02 4.02 15.32
N VAL A 206 7.83 4.99 14.41
CA VAL A 206 8.75 5.16 13.27
C VAL A 206 10.04 5.80 13.76
N PRO A 207 11.21 5.11 13.66
CA PRO A 207 12.48 5.63 14.16
C PRO A 207 12.83 6.97 13.53
N GLN A 208 13.19 7.95 14.35
CA GLN A 208 13.56 9.28 13.85
C GLN A 208 14.79 9.22 12.93
N GLU A 209 15.73 8.34 13.23
CA GLU A 209 16.91 8.10 12.40
C GLU A 209 16.55 7.64 10.97
N ASP A 210 15.52 6.85 10.82
CA ASP A 210 15.04 6.40 9.49
C ASP A 210 14.30 7.52 8.75
N LYS A 211 13.54 8.35 9.46
CA LYS A 211 12.93 9.57 8.88
C LYS A 211 14.00 10.53 8.35
N ASP A 212 15.04 10.75 9.16
CA ASP A 212 16.15 11.62 8.81
C ASP A 212 16.95 11.06 7.63
N LEU A 213 17.27 9.77 7.68
CA LEU A 213 17.99 9.07 6.61
C LEU A 213 17.24 9.16 5.26
N LEU A 214 15.93 8.91 5.28
CA LEU A 214 15.11 9.00 4.09
C LEU A 214 15.05 10.43 3.55
N THR A 215 14.82 11.40 4.44
CA THR A 215 14.74 12.81 4.06
C THR A 215 16.05 13.32 3.45
N GLU A 216 17.19 13.03 4.07
CA GLU A 216 18.50 13.43 3.53
C GLU A 216 18.83 12.69 2.21
N THR A 217 18.40 11.43 2.07
CA THR A 217 18.56 10.70 0.82
C THR A 217 17.77 11.34 -0.32
N ILE A 218 16.52 11.74 -0.07
CA ILE A 218 15.67 12.43 -1.07
C ILE A 218 16.22 13.81 -1.42
N LYS A 219 16.67 14.57 -0.43
CA LYS A 219 17.26 15.91 -0.62
C LYS A 219 18.46 15.93 -1.59
N GLN A 220 19.22 14.83 -1.64
CA GLN A 220 20.36 14.69 -2.55
C GLN A 220 19.94 14.38 -4.00
N ILE A 221 18.67 14.04 -4.23
CA ILE A 221 18.16 13.69 -5.56
C ILE A 221 17.85 14.96 -6.33
N LYS A 222 18.42 15.05 -7.52
CA LYS A 222 18.12 16.11 -8.51
C LYS A 222 17.24 15.48 -9.60
N LEU A 223 15.96 15.78 -9.55
CA LEU A 223 14.96 15.35 -10.55
C LEU A 223 14.57 16.52 -11.48
#